data_f0776d922e3841056e42a882fcb07bbd
#
_entry.id   f0776d922e3841056e42a882fcb07bbd
#
_cell.length_a   1.000
_cell.length_b   1.000
_cell.length_c   1.000
_cell.angle_alpha   90.00
_cell.angle_beta   90.00
_cell.angle_gamma   90.00
#
_symmetry.space_group_name_H-M   'P 1'
#
loop_
_entity.id
_entity.type
_entity.pdbx_description
1 polymer ?
#
loop_
_entity_poly.entity_id
_entity_poly.type
_entity_poly.pdbx_seq_one_letter_code
_entity_poly.pdbx_strand_id
1 'polypeptide(L)'
;MLNVSRSAYYKWAAGKISDRIRENKAIAELVEKIHNERPDKGYRRINDDLRHDHGIHVNDKRILRICRKKSIKSTIKYRSHGCTRRAKNPQYIAENILSRKFHADTPNEKWLTDVTEFKWYEGSVVHKLYLSAILDLYDRRIVSFVISEHNDNPLVFKTFDKAVKANPDARPLFHSDRGFQYTNRNFHHKLEKQGMTQSMSRVAHCIDNGPMEGFWGILKREMYYGRRFTSKCELMRSIEAYIHYYNHKRV
;
A
#
# COMPACT_ATOMS: atom_id res chain seq x y z
N MET A 1 43.74 -25.92 -27.76
CA MET A 1 43.23 -24.97 -28.78
C MET A 1 41.79 -24.59 -28.47
N LEU A 2 41.53 -23.31 -28.37
CA LEU A 2 40.15 -22.83 -28.19
C LEU A 2 39.38 -22.96 -29.53
N ASN A 3 38.31 -23.74 -29.57
CA ASN A 3 37.43 -23.93 -30.74
C ASN A 3 36.58 -22.67 -31.01
N VAL A 4 37.25 -21.56 -31.35
CA VAL A 4 36.58 -20.28 -31.67
C VAL A 4 36.84 -19.97 -33.16
N SER A 5 35.76 -19.64 -33.89
CA SER A 5 35.88 -19.26 -35.32
C SER A 5 36.70 -17.98 -35.46
N ARG A 6 37.49 -17.83 -36.54
CA ARG A 6 38.24 -16.60 -36.83
C ARG A 6 37.34 -15.35 -36.83
N SER A 7 36.15 -15.46 -37.38
CA SER A 7 35.16 -14.34 -37.40
C SER A 7 34.70 -13.94 -36.01
N ALA A 8 34.49 -14.87 -35.09
CA ALA A 8 34.14 -14.60 -33.71
C ALA A 8 35.30 -13.91 -32.95
N TYR A 9 36.53 -14.36 -33.18
CA TYR A 9 37.74 -13.73 -32.62
C TYR A 9 37.88 -12.27 -33.08
N TYR A 10 37.82 -12.01 -34.38
CA TYR A 10 37.94 -10.64 -34.88
C TYR A 10 36.79 -9.73 -34.47
N LYS A 11 35.54 -10.23 -34.37
CA LYS A 11 34.42 -9.46 -33.79
C LYS A 11 34.68 -9.11 -32.33
N TRP A 12 35.23 -10.02 -31.55
CA TRP A 12 35.59 -9.78 -30.15
C TRP A 12 36.78 -8.80 -30.04
N ALA A 13 37.83 -8.99 -30.83
CA ALA A 13 39.02 -8.14 -30.85
C ALA A 13 38.73 -6.71 -31.34
N ALA A 14 37.77 -6.54 -32.25
CA ALA A 14 37.34 -5.23 -32.74
C ALA A 14 36.60 -4.39 -31.67
N GLY A 15 36.23 -4.95 -30.52
CA GLY A 15 35.67 -4.24 -29.36
C GLY A 15 34.39 -3.47 -29.63
N LYS A 16 33.70 -3.68 -30.77
CA LYS A 16 32.45 -2.97 -31.10
C LYS A 16 31.34 -3.37 -30.11
N ILE A 17 31.04 -2.47 -29.20
CA ILE A 17 29.91 -2.60 -28.26
C ILE A 17 28.62 -2.55 -29.08
N SER A 18 27.84 -3.63 -29.06
CA SER A 18 26.53 -3.65 -29.74
C SER A 18 25.57 -2.62 -29.15
N ASP A 19 24.64 -2.11 -29.97
CA ASP A 19 23.63 -1.15 -29.52
C ASP A 19 22.82 -1.67 -28.33
N ARG A 20 22.54 -2.99 -28.32
CA ARG A 20 21.87 -3.65 -27.21
C ARG A 20 22.67 -3.60 -25.90
N ILE A 21 24.01 -3.64 -25.95
CA ILE A 21 24.86 -3.50 -24.76
C ILE A 21 24.84 -2.05 -24.28
N ARG A 22 24.88 -1.08 -25.18
CA ARG A 22 24.75 0.36 -24.85
C ARG A 22 23.40 0.65 -24.19
N GLU A 23 22.32 0.17 -24.78
CA GLU A 23 20.97 0.32 -24.25
C GLU A 23 20.82 -0.34 -22.87
N ASN A 24 21.36 -1.58 -22.69
CA ASN A 24 21.33 -2.25 -21.39
C ASN A 24 22.12 -1.48 -20.32
N LYS A 25 23.21 -0.78 -20.69
CA LYS A 25 23.98 0.05 -19.76
C LYS A 25 23.15 1.24 -19.30
N ALA A 26 22.53 1.96 -20.22
CA ALA A 26 21.66 3.10 -19.90
C ALA A 26 20.45 2.68 -19.02
N ILE A 27 19.80 1.56 -19.36
CA ILE A 27 18.72 1.03 -18.54
C ILE A 27 19.23 0.64 -17.14
N ALA A 28 20.42 0.06 -17.03
CA ALA A 28 20.99 -0.34 -15.74
C ALA A 28 21.27 0.84 -14.82
N GLU A 29 21.70 1.98 -15.36
CA GLU A 29 21.92 3.23 -14.61
C GLU A 29 20.58 3.76 -14.05
N LEU A 30 19.50 3.74 -14.85
CA LEU A 30 18.16 4.13 -14.40
C LEU A 30 17.62 3.15 -13.33
N VAL A 31 17.80 1.84 -13.52
CA VAL A 31 17.39 0.81 -12.55
C VAL A 31 18.09 1.03 -11.21
N GLU A 32 19.39 1.35 -11.20
CA GLU A 32 20.14 1.68 -9.98
C GLU A 32 19.59 2.96 -9.31
N LYS A 33 19.32 4.00 -10.09
CA LYS A 33 18.75 5.25 -9.57
C LYS A 33 17.41 5.00 -8.89
N ILE A 34 16.47 4.33 -9.58
CA ILE A 34 15.14 3.99 -9.05
C ILE A 34 15.28 3.15 -7.77
N HIS A 35 16.20 2.16 -7.75
CA HIS A 35 16.41 1.34 -6.57
C HIS A 35 16.99 2.10 -5.38
N ASN A 36 17.91 3.04 -5.62
CA ASN A 36 18.50 3.86 -4.55
C ASN A 36 17.46 4.80 -3.93
N GLU A 37 16.54 5.35 -4.74
CA GLU A 37 15.43 6.17 -4.26
C GLU A 37 14.37 5.32 -3.52
N ARG A 38 14.10 4.10 -4.01
CA ARG A 38 13.04 3.21 -3.51
C ARG A 38 13.53 1.76 -3.42
N PRO A 39 14.33 1.41 -2.40
CA PRO A 39 14.92 0.07 -2.24
C PRO A 39 13.90 -1.05 -2.02
N ASP A 40 12.67 -0.71 -1.68
CA ASP A 40 11.54 -1.61 -1.53
C ASP A 40 11.03 -2.16 -2.86
N LYS A 41 11.31 -1.50 -4.00
CA LYS A 41 10.81 -1.95 -5.31
C LYS A 41 11.56 -3.18 -5.83
N GLY A 42 10.80 -4.20 -6.23
CA GLY A 42 11.31 -5.36 -6.98
C GLY A 42 11.34 -5.06 -8.49
N TYR A 43 11.98 -5.94 -9.27
CA TYR A 43 12.22 -5.74 -10.70
C TYR A 43 10.96 -5.41 -11.53
N ARG A 44 9.78 -5.95 -11.18
CA ARG A 44 8.52 -5.63 -11.88
C ARG A 44 8.13 -4.18 -11.65
N ARG A 45 8.12 -3.72 -10.41
CA ARG A 45 7.79 -2.33 -10.07
C ARG A 45 8.82 -1.33 -10.61
N ILE A 46 10.11 -1.72 -10.65
CA ILE A 46 11.13 -0.92 -11.35
C ILE A 46 10.82 -0.83 -12.85
N ASN A 47 10.34 -1.93 -13.47
CA ASN A 47 9.95 -1.92 -14.88
C ASN A 47 8.70 -1.06 -15.14
N ASP A 48 7.76 -1.04 -14.19
CA ASP A 48 6.57 -0.17 -14.27
C ASP A 48 6.97 1.32 -14.20
N ASP A 49 7.92 1.69 -13.31
CA ASP A 49 8.46 3.06 -13.26
C ASP A 49 9.22 3.43 -14.56
N LEU A 50 10.05 2.52 -15.10
CA LEU A 50 10.74 2.75 -16.38
C LEU A 50 9.75 3.02 -17.51
N ARG A 51 8.61 2.33 -17.50
CA ARG A 51 7.56 2.54 -18.50
C ARG A 51 6.82 3.85 -18.29
N HIS A 52 6.44 4.15 -17.05
CA HIS A 52 5.61 5.30 -16.71
C HIS A 52 6.41 6.61 -16.72
N ASP A 53 7.58 6.64 -16.08
CA ASP A 53 8.33 7.88 -15.83
C ASP A 53 9.36 8.17 -16.94
N HIS A 54 9.82 7.11 -17.65
CA HIS A 54 10.89 7.24 -18.67
C HIS A 54 10.46 6.77 -20.06
N GLY A 55 9.22 6.30 -20.25
CA GLY A 55 8.72 5.82 -21.56
C GLY A 55 9.46 4.57 -22.10
N ILE A 56 10.18 3.84 -21.24
CA ILE A 56 11.00 2.70 -21.63
C ILE A 56 10.18 1.40 -21.54
N HIS A 57 9.82 0.82 -22.69
CA HIS A 57 9.06 -0.42 -22.78
C HIS A 57 9.97 -1.63 -22.97
N VAL A 58 10.24 -2.37 -21.91
CA VAL A 58 11.08 -3.56 -21.93
C VAL A 58 10.41 -4.74 -21.19
N ASN A 59 10.83 -5.96 -21.56
CA ASN A 59 10.31 -7.16 -20.94
C ASN A 59 10.85 -7.33 -19.50
N ASP A 60 9.99 -7.77 -18.57
CA ASP A 60 10.34 -8.05 -17.17
C ASP A 60 11.57 -8.96 -17.00
N LYS A 61 11.71 -9.97 -17.88
CA LYS A 61 12.87 -10.87 -17.86
C LYS A 61 14.19 -10.12 -18.15
N ARG A 62 14.13 -9.04 -18.97
CA ARG A 62 15.30 -8.20 -19.25
C ARG A 62 15.71 -7.41 -18.00
N ILE A 63 14.75 -6.77 -17.33
CA ILE A 63 15.01 -6.03 -16.09
C ILE A 63 15.47 -6.96 -14.97
N LEU A 64 14.84 -8.12 -14.80
CA LEU A 64 15.28 -9.13 -13.82
C LEU A 64 16.77 -9.53 -14.04
N ARG A 65 17.20 -9.71 -15.30
CA ARG A 65 18.60 -10.02 -15.62
C ARG A 65 19.53 -8.87 -15.25
N ILE A 66 19.13 -7.63 -15.52
CA ILE A 66 19.89 -6.42 -15.14
C ILE A 66 20.01 -6.33 -13.62
N CYS A 67 18.89 -6.47 -12.89
CA CYS A 67 18.87 -6.45 -11.42
C CYS A 67 19.80 -7.53 -10.83
N ARG A 68 19.75 -8.76 -11.37
CA ARG A 68 20.64 -9.85 -10.94
C ARG A 68 22.13 -9.52 -11.17
N LYS A 69 22.47 -8.96 -12.33
CA LYS A 69 23.85 -8.54 -12.66
C LYS A 69 24.37 -7.44 -11.75
N LYS A 70 23.48 -6.55 -11.29
CA LYS A 70 23.79 -5.44 -10.38
C LYS A 70 23.57 -5.79 -8.89
N SER A 71 23.24 -7.04 -8.58
CA SER A 71 22.92 -7.49 -7.22
C SER A 71 21.75 -6.72 -6.55
N ILE A 72 20.88 -6.14 -7.35
CA ILE A 72 19.72 -5.39 -6.88
C ILE A 72 18.61 -6.36 -6.45
N LYS A 73 18.17 -6.24 -5.19
CA LYS A 73 17.07 -7.02 -4.61
C LYS A 73 16.20 -6.10 -3.77
N SER A 74 14.89 -6.29 -3.83
CA SER A 74 13.94 -5.60 -2.95
C SER A 74 14.27 -5.88 -1.47
N THR A 75 14.19 -4.84 -0.64
CA THR A 75 14.39 -4.93 0.82
C THR A 75 13.15 -5.41 1.57
N ILE A 76 12.03 -5.64 0.86
CA ILE A 76 10.78 -6.08 1.46
C ILE A 76 10.93 -7.42 2.18
N LYS A 77 10.59 -7.45 3.46
CA LYS A 77 10.46 -8.67 4.28
C LYS A 77 9.00 -8.90 4.63
N TYR A 78 8.50 -10.11 4.35
CA TYR A 78 7.12 -10.50 4.70
C TYR A 78 7.01 -10.86 6.17
N ARG A 79 6.06 -10.23 6.91
CA ARG A 79 5.60 -10.67 8.24
C ARG A 79 4.10 -10.41 8.34
N SER A 80 3.33 -11.44 8.74
CA SER A 80 1.88 -11.34 8.94
C SER A 80 1.56 -11.12 10.41
N HIS A 81 0.85 -10.03 10.76
CA HIS A 81 0.24 -9.82 12.08
C HIS A 81 -1.01 -8.96 11.94
N GLY A 82 -2.16 -9.46 12.41
CA GLY A 82 -3.41 -8.71 12.51
C GLY A 82 -3.56 -8.02 13.87
N CYS A 83 -4.25 -6.88 13.95
CA CYS A 83 -4.46 -6.12 15.19
C CYS A 83 -5.93 -5.83 15.52
N THR A 84 -6.88 -6.44 14.85
CA THR A 84 -8.31 -6.21 15.06
C THR A 84 -8.77 -6.65 16.46
N ARG A 85 -9.33 -5.73 17.24
CA ARG A 85 -9.99 -6.01 18.51
C ARG A 85 -11.50 -6.11 18.30
N ARG A 86 -12.05 -7.31 18.52
CA ARG A 86 -13.51 -7.52 18.46
C ARG A 86 -14.21 -6.80 19.59
N ALA A 87 -15.40 -6.28 19.31
CA ALA A 87 -16.30 -5.79 20.35
C ALA A 87 -16.73 -6.98 21.25
N LYS A 88 -16.58 -6.82 22.57
CA LYS A 88 -17.12 -7.79 23.54
C LYS A 88 -18.65 -7.76 23.57
N ASN A 89 -19.24 -6.56 23.48
CA ASN A 89 -20.68 -6.33 23.42
C ASN A 89 -21.00 -5.37 22.26
N PRO A 90 -21.21 -5.88 21.03
CA PRO A 90 -21.56 -5.02 19.89
C PRO A 90 -22.94 -4.40 20.11
N GLN A 91 -23.03 -3.09 19.94
CA GLN A 91 -24.31 -2.35 20.08
C GLN A 91 -25.14 -2.40 18.79
N TYR A 92 -24.47 -2.52 17.64
CA TYR A 92 -25.10 -2.62 16.32
C TYR A 92 -24.26 -3.56 15.43
N ILE A 93 -24.93 -4.39 14.64
CA ILE A 93 -24.29 -5.27 13.67
C ILE A 93 -25.06 -5.16 12.36
N ALA A 94 -24.39 -4.68 11.31
CA ALA A 94 -24.93 -4.65 9.96
C ALA A 94 -24.69 -5.97 9.21
N GLU A 95 -25.53 -6.23 8.22
CA GLU A 95 -25.36 -7.35 7.29
C GLU A 95 -24.14 -7.15 6.38
N ASN A 96 -23.59 -8.25 5.85
CA ASN A 96 -22.55 -8.18 4.84
C ASN A 96 -23.14 -7.95 3.45
N ILE A 97 -23.46 -6.71 3.15
CA ILE A 97 -24.03 -6.30 1.85
C ILE A 97 -22.95 -6.32 0.76
N LEU A 98 -21.70 -5.93 1.10
CA LEU A 98 -20.59 -5.91 0.16
C LEU A 98 -20.33 -7.28 -0.49
N SER A 99 -20.47 -8.37 0.32
CA SER A 99 -20.39 -9.76 -0.14
C SER A 99 -19.19 -10.06 -1.05
N ARG A 100 -18.02 -9.46 -0.75
CA ARG A 100 -16.75 -9.56 -1.54
C ARG A 100 -16.83 -8.98 -2.95
N LYS A 101 -17.85 -8.21 -3.29
CA LYS A 101 -17.93 -7.50 -4.57
C LYS A 101 -17.04 -6.25 -4.52
N PHE A 102 -15.72 -6.48 -4.62
CA PHE A 102 -14.68 -5.45 -4.47
C PHE A 102 -14.44 -4.60 -5.73
N HIS A 103 -15.34 -4.63 -6.68
CA HIS A 103 -15.36 -3.73 -7.83
C HIS A 103 -16.38 -2.62 -7.60
N ALA A 104 -16.05 -1.41 -7.99
CA ALA A 104 -16.92 -0.26 -8.05
C ALA A 104 -16.81 0.37 -9.44
N ASP A 105 -17.91 0.82 -10.01
CA ASP A 105 -17.97 1.37 -11.36
C ASP A 105 -17.68 2.88 -11.36
N THR A 106 -17.93 3.55 -10.22
CA THR A 106 -17.73 4.99 -10.06
C THR A 106 -17.03 5.32 -8.74
N PRO A 107 -16.33 6.48 -8.67
CA PRO A 107 -15.78 6.98 -7.41
C PRO A 107 -16.87 7.16 -6.35
N ASN A 108 -16.52 6.89 -5.11
CA ASN A 108 -17.41 7.04 -3.95
C ASN A 108 -18.65 6.13 -3.96
N GLU A 109 -18.62 5.01 -4.68
CA GLU A 109 -19.69 3.99 -4.65
C GLU A 109 -19.55 3.06 -3.44
N LYS A 110 -18.33 2.66 -3.14
CA LYS A 110 -18.02 1.71 -2.04
C LYS A 110 -16.75 2.13 -1.32
N TRP A 111 -16.86 2.37 -0.02
CA TRP A 111 -15.74 2.67 0.86
C TRP A 111 -15.47 1.55 1.83
N LEU A 112 -14.20 1.16 1.97
CA LEU A 112 -13.74 0.23 2.98
C LEU A 112 -12.96 0.97 4.05
N THR A 113 -13.09 0.53 5.31
CA THR A 113 -12.35 1.11 6.42
C THR A 113 -11.78 0.05 7.34
N ASP A 114 -10.68 0.37 7.98
CA ASP A 114 -10.06 -0.44 9.03
C ASP A 114 -9.04 0.40 9.83
N VAL A 115 -8.56 -0.16 10.94
CA VAL A 115 -7.53 0.42 11.79
C VAL A 115 -6.33 -0.51 11.86
N THR A 116 -5.13 0.04 11.69
CA THR A 116 -3.89 -0.71 11.86
C THR A 116 -2.98 -0.12 12.92
N GLU A 117 -2.14 -0.95 13.56
CA GLU A 117 -1.19 -0.57 14.60
C GLU A 117 0.23 -0.50 14.03
N PHE A 118 0.97 0.52 14.46
CA PHE A 118 2.41 0.68 14.31
C PHE A 118 3.08 0.78 15.67
N LYS A 119 4.38 0.55 15.72
CA LYS A 119 5.20 0.69 16.91
C LYS A 119 6.37 1.61 16.63
N TRP A 120 6.72 2.45 17.60
CA TRP A 120 7.96 3.20 17.61
C TRP A 120 8.65 3.04 18.96
N TYR A 121 9.92 3.37 19.06
CA TYR A 121 10.77 2.98 20.18
C TYR A 121 11.50 4.19 20.75
N GLU A 122 11.35 4.41 22.03
CA GLU A 122 12.14 5.38 22.80
C GLU A 122 13.08 4.60 23.72
N GLY A 123 14.32 4.43 23.30
CA GLY A 123 15.25 3.50 23.96
C GLY A 123 14.73 2.08 23.95
N SER A 124 14.42 1.53 25.14
CA SER A 124 13.81 0.20 25.37
C SER A 124 12.27 0.23 25.42
N VAL A 125 11.68 1.43 25.53
CA VAL A 125 10.22 1.57 25.65
C VAL A 125 9.57 1.42 24.27
N VAL A 126 8.50 0.65 24.21
CA VAL A 126 7.72 0.43 22.97
C VAL A 126 6.41 1.20 23.06
N HIS A 127 6.25 2.15 22.17
CA HIS A 127 5.03 2.93 22.03
C HIS A 127 4.21 2.45 20.83
N LYS A 128 2.91 2.73 20.87
CA LYS A 128 1.96 2.38 19.81
C LYS A 128 1.42 3.62 19.13
N LEU A 129 1.16 3.49 17.84
CA LEU A 129 0.49 4.47 17.02
C LEU A 129 -0.54 3.74 16.14
N TYR A 130 -1.73 4.30 16.02
CA TYR A 130 -2.83 3.72 15.28
C TYR A 130 -3.16 4.60 14.08
N LEU A 131 -3.41 3.96 12.95
CA LEU A 131 -3.83 4.60 11.72
C LEU A 131 -5.19 4.04 11.35
N SER A 132 -6.20 4.91 11.31
CA SER A 132 -7.49 4.63 10.70
C SER A 132 -7.52 5.22 9.29
N ALA A 133 -8.00 4.49 8.30
CA ALA A 133 -8.13 4.98 6.94
C ALA A 133 -9.41 4.48 6.26
N ILE A 134 -9.85 5.24 5.25
CA ILE A 134 -10.96 4.89 4.36
C ILE A 134 -10.40 4.78 2.95
N LEU A 135 -10.66 3.65 2.29
CA LEU A 135 -10.23 3.33 0.93
C LEU A 135 -11.44 3.28 -0.01
N ASP A 136 -11.36 3.95 -1.15
CA ASP A 136 -12.34 3.83 -2.22
C ASP A 136 -12.07 2.56 -3.06
N LEU A 137 -13.10 1.76 -3.33
CA LEU A 137 -12.97 0.55 -4.14
C LEU A 137 -12.83 0.82 -5.64
N TYR A 138 -13.20 2.00 -6.12
CA TYR A 138 -13.09 2.36 -7.53
C TYR A 138 -11.63 2.43 -7.99
N ASP A 139 -10.85 3.30 -7.37
CA ASP A 139 -9.46 3.57 -7.76
C ASP A 139 -8.43 3.14 -6.70
N ARG A 140 -8.88 2.54 -5.59
CA ARG A 140 -8.06 2.09 -4.47
C ARG A 140 -7.35 3.21 -3.71
N ARG A 141 -7.71 4.47 -3.90
CA ARG A 141 -7.12 5.60 -3.19
C ARG A 141 -7.60 5.68 -1.75
N ILE A 142 -6.77 6.23 -0.90
CA ILE A 142 -7.15 6.56 0.47
C ILE A 142 -7.90 7.89 0.46
N VAL A 143 -9.20 7.83 0.72
CA VAL A 143 -10.10 8.99 0.77
C VAL A 143 -9.79 9.89 1.96
N SER A 144 -9.56 9.28 3.12
CA SER A 144 -9.17 9.97 4.34
C SER A 144 -8.42 9.06 5.29
N PHE A 145 -7.65 9.67 6.19
CA PHE A 145 -6.99 8.96 7.28
C PHE A 145 -6.75 9.86 8.49
N VAL A 146 -6.62 9.24 9.66
CA VAL A 146 -6.22 9.88 10.93
C VAL A 146 -5.23 8.98 11.65
N ILE A 147 -4.21 9.60 12.26
CA ILE A 147 -3.20 8.95 13.09
C ILE A 147 -3.44 9.35 14.54
N SER A 148 -3.41 8.39 15.48
CA SER A 148 -3.61 8.63 16.91
C SER A 148 -2.76 7.67 17.76
N GLU A 149 -2.48 8.07 19.00
CA GLU A 149 -1.89 7.17 20.02
C GLU A 149 -2.92 6.24 20.63
N HIS A 150 -4.20 6.52 20.43
CA HIS A 150 -5.31 5.75 20.99
C HIS A 150 -6.10 5.04 19.89
N ASN A 151 -6.43 3.76 20.14
CA ASN A 151 -7.33 3.00 19.29
C ASN A 151 -8.74 3.08 19.92
N ASP A 152 -9.44 4.17 19.63
CA ASP A 152 -10.72 4.55 20.24
C ASP A 152 -11.76 4.97 19.19
N ASN A 153 -12.99 5.26 19.65
CA ASN A 153 -14.04 5.74 18.76
C ASN A 153 -13.71 7.10 18.09
N PRO A 154 -13.13 8.10 18.80
CA PRO A 154 -12.71 9.35 18.19
C PRO A 154 -11.78 9.20 16.98
N LEU A 155 -10.90 8.23 16.97
CA LEU A 155 -10.00 7.94 15.84
C LEU A 155 -10.79 7.66 14.56
N VAL A 156 -11.74 6.72 14.63
CA VAL A 156 -12.58 6.31 13.48
C VAL A 156 -13.57 7.40 13.09
N PHE A 157 -14.18 8.06 14.08
CA PHE A 157 -15.15 9.11 13.83
C PHE A 157 -14.52 10.32 13.12
N LYS A 158 -13.34 10.76 13.56
CA LYS A 158 -12.57 11.82 12.88
C LYS A 158 -12.16 11.43 11.46
N THR A 159 -11.81 10.14 11.23
CA THR A 159 -11.50 9.64 9.90
C THR A 159 -12.71 9.74 8.98
N PHE A 160 -13.88 9.33 9.48
CA PHE A 160 -15.15 9.44 8.76
C PHE A 160 -15.54 10.90 8.48
N ASP A 161 -15.49 11.78 9.51
CA ASP A 161 -15.84 13.19 9.35
C ASP A 161 -14.94 13.90 8.31
N LYS A 162 -13.64 13.55 8.26
CA LYS A 162 -12.72 14.04 7.21
C LYS A 162 -13.13 13.57 5.81
N ALA A 163 -13.53 12.30 5.67
CA ALA A 163 -13.97 11.75 4.39
C ALA A 163 -15.22 12.45 3.87
N VAL A 164 -16.22 12.64 4.75
CA VAL A 164 -17.46 13.35 4.42
C VAL A 164 -17.19 14.81 4.06
N LYS A 165 -16.30 15.49 4.80
CA LYS A 165 -15.94 16.89 4.49
C LYS A 165 -15.27 17.02 3.12
N ALA A 166 -14.43 16.05 2.74
CA ALA A 166 -13.77 16.05 1.44
C ALA A 166 -14.70 15.65 0.28
N ASN A 167 -15.78 14.90 0.57
CA ASN A 167 -16.73 14.37 -0.42
C ASN A 167 -18.17 14.53 0.10
N PRO A 168 -18.72 15.76 0.16
CA PRO A 168 -20.01 16.02 0.85
C PRO A 168 -21.21 15.35 0.19
N ASP A 169 -21.13 15.07 -1.11
CA ASP A 169 -22.22 14.46 -1.88
C ASP A 169 -22.10 12.92 -1.97
N ALA A 170 -21.01 12.35 -1.44
CA ALA A 170 -20.80 10.91 -1.48
C ALA A 170 -21.78 10.14 -0.57
N ARG A 171 -22.34 9.07 -1.10
CA ARG A 171 -23.26 8.16 -0.38
C ARG A 171 -22.85 6.70 -0.60
N PRO A 172 -21.58 6.34 -0.26
CA PRO A 172 -21.06 4.99 -0.50
C PRO A 172 -21.76 3.93 0.34
N LEU A 173 -21.68 2.68 -0.14
CA LEU A 173 -21.77 1.53 0.75
C LEU A 173 -20.52 1.51 1.63
N PHE A 174 -20.69 1.72 2.93
CA PHE A 174 -19.62 1.85 3.89
C PHE A 174 -19.32 0.50 4.57
N HIS A 175 -18.21 -0.16 4.23
CA HIS A 175 -17.88 -1.49 4.73
C HIS A 175 -16.74 -1.47 5.73
N SER A 176 -16.90 -2.20 6.84
CA SER A 176 -15.90 -2.35 7.89
C SER A 176 -15.84 -3.79 8.41
N ASP A 177 -14.84 -4.07 9.23
CA ASP A 177 -14.88 -5.23 10.12
C ASP A 177 -15.89 -5.02 11.29
N ARG A 178 -15.93 -5.97 12.23
CA ARG A 178 -16.75 -5.86 13.46
C ARG A 178 -15.94 -5.33 14.65
N GLY A 179 -15.02 -4.41 14.42
CA GLY A 179 -14.33 -3.69 15.48
C GLY A 179 -15.30 -2.91 16.36
N PHE A 180 -14.93 -2.68 17.62
CA PHE A 180 -15.80 -2.03 18.61
C PHE A 180 -16.20 -0.60 18.19
N GLN A 181 -15.35 0.08 17.43
CA GLN A 181 -15.63 1.43 16.91
C GLN A 181 -16.77 1.41 15.90
N TYR A 182 -16.80 0.41 15.01
CA TYR A 182 -17.79 0.31 13.92
C TYR A 182 -19.13 -0.26 14.40
N THR A 183 -19.11 -1.07 15.47
CA THR A 183 -20.32 -1.61 16.10
C THR A 183 -20.96 -0.64 17.08
N ASN A 184 -20.43 0.58 17.21
CA ASN A 184 -20.96 1.64 18.07
C ASN A 184 -22.22 2.26 17.46
N ARG A 185 -23.27 2.44 18.25
CA ARG A 185 -24.56 3.04 17.83
C ARG A 185 -24.40 4.46 17.27
N ASN A 186 -23.54 5.26 17.90
CA ASN A 186 -23.29 6.62 17.43
C ASN A 186 -22.61 6.65 16.06
N PHE A 187 -21.74 5.66 15.77
CA PHE A 187 -21.14 5.54 14.45
C PHE A 187 -22.17 5.18 13.38
N HIS A 188 -23.04 4.21 13.70
CA HIS A 188 -24.15 3.85 12.81
C HIS A 188 -25.04 5.04 12.50
N HIS A 189 -25.44 5.79 13.54
CA HIS A 189 -26.27 6.99 13.37
C HIS A 189 -25.56 8.08 12.52
N LYS A 190 -24.23 8.23 12.65
CA LYS A 190 -23.46 9.13 11.76
C LYS A 190 -23.58 8.73 10.30
N LEU A 191 -23.51 7.45 9.98
CA LEU A 191 -23.66 6.92 8.61
C LEU A 191 -25.07 7.19 8.08
N GLU A 192 -26.11 6.87 8.86
CA GLU A 192 -27.51 7.12 8.50
C GLU A 192 -27.78 8.61 8.21
N LYS A 193 -27.26 9.51 9.06
CA LYS A 193 -27.38 10.96 8.87
C LYS A 193 -26.77 11.45 7.56
N GLN A 194 -25.76 10.74 7.04
CA GLN A 194 -25.15 11.03 5.74
C GLN A 194 -25.79 10.24 4.59
N GLY A 195 -26.88 9.49 4.84
CA GLY A 195 -27.53 8.66 3.82
C GLY A 195 -26.66 7.49 3.32
N MET A 196 -25.70 7.04 4.13
CA MET A 196 -24.82 5.94 3.79
C MET A 196 -25.33 4.61 4.35
N THR A 197 -25.17 3.53 3.61
CA THR A 197 -25.52 2.18 4.04
C THR A 197 -24.33 1.52 4.68
N GLN A 198 -24.49 1.01 5.91
CA GLN A 198 -23.42 0.27 6.60
C GLN A 198 -23.42 -1.20 6.20
N SER A 199 -22.24 -1.75 5.96
CA SER A 199 -22.00 -3.16 5.72
C SER A 199 -20.86 -3.66 6.61
N MET A 200 -20.95 -4.89 7.12
CA MET A 200 -19.92 -5.45 8.01
C MET A 200 -19.46 -6.83 7.58
N SER A 201 -18.17 -7.09 7.72
CA SER A 201 -17.58 -8.42 7.49
C SER A 201 -18.24 -9.48 8.37
N ARG A 202 -18.31 -10.72 7.90
CA ARG A 202 -18.75 -11.86 8.70
C ARG A 202 -17.77 -12.19 9.82
N VAL A 203 -18.23 -12.84 10.87
CA VAL A 203 -17.36 -13.26 11.98
C VAL A 203 -16.29 -14.23 11.47
N ALA A 204 -15.02 -13.97 11.79
CA ALA A 204 -13.86 -14.79 11.41
C ALA A 204 -13.58 -14.87 9.87
N HIS A 205 -14.17 -14.00 9.07
CA HIS A 205 -13.89 -13.90 7.64
C HIS A 205 -13.14 -12.61 7.33
N CYS A 206 -11.84 -12.56 7.65
CA CYS A 206 -10.97 -11.40 7.36
C CYS A 206 -10.94 -11.05 5.86
N ILE A 207 -11.06 -12.04 5.00
CA ILE A 207 -11.09 -11.86 3.54
C ILE A 207 -12.27 -10.97 3.06
N ASP A 208 -13.29 -10.75 3.88
CA ASP A 208 -14.40 -9.86 3.56
C ASP A 208 -13.99 -8.37 3.53
N ASN A 209 -12.80 -8.01 4.09
CA ASN A 209 -12.17 -6.69 4.00
C ASN A 209 -10.80 -6.75 3.26
N GLY A 210 -10.65 -7.69 2.33
CA GLY A 210 -9.40 -8.01 1.65
C GLY A 210 -8.65 -6.84 1.02
N PRO A 211 -9.29 -5.89 0.29
CA PRO A 211 -8.60 -4.73 -0.27
C PRO A 211 -7.94 -3.84 0.78
N MET A 212 -8.57 -3.64 1.93
CA MET A 212 -8.01 -2.84 3.02
C MET A 212 -6.84 -3.56 3.70
N GLU A 213 -6.95 -4.87 3.92
CA GLU A 213 -5.83 -5.71 4.39
C GLU A 213 -4.66 -5.69 3.40
N GLY A 214 -4.97 -5.72 2.10
CA GLY A 214 -3.98 -5.58 1.03
C GLY A 214 -3.24 -4.27 1.11
N PHE A 215 -3.94 -3.15 1.31
CA PHE A 215 -3.35 -1.84 1.50
C PHE A 215 -2.42 -1.81 2.73
N TRP A 216 -2.85 -2.32 3.89
CA TRP A 216 -2.00 -2.41 5.08
C TRP A 216 -0.75 -3.24 4.85
N GLY A 217 -0.90 -4.36 4.14
CA GLY A 217 0.22 -5.21 3.77
C GLY A 217 1.24 -4.49 2.90
N ILE A 218 0.78 -3.69 1.92
CA ILE A 218 1.62 -2.89 1.03
C ILE A 218 2.31 -1.78 1.83
N LEU A 219 1.56 -0.95 2.56
CA LEU A 219 2.08 0.16 3.35
C LEU A 219 3.15 -0.32 4.34
N LYS A 220 2.86 -1.38 5.11
CA LYS A 220 3.81 -1.90 6.10
C LYS A 220 5.06 -2.49 5.47
N ARG A 221 4.95 -3.17 4.33
CA ARG A 221 6.11 -3.73 3.64
C ARG A 221 7.00 -2.67 3.01
N GLU A 222 6.42 -1.63 2.45
CA GLU A 222 7.15 -0.63 1.67
C GLU A 222 7.73 0.49 2.54
N MET A 223 7.07 0.83 3.66
CA MET A 223 7.46 1.96 4.50
C MET A 223 7.94 1.55 5.90
N TYR A 224 7.34 0.52 6.51
CA TYR A 224 7.52 0.26 7.92
C TYR A 224 8.44 -0.92 8.23
N TYR A 225 8.24 -2.11 7.60
CA TYR A 225 9.05 -3.27 7.91
C TYR A 225 10.52 -3.11 7.49
N GLY A 226 11.43 -3.52 8.38
CA GLY A 226 12.87 -3.38 8.18
C GLY A 226 13.44 -2.03 8.65
N ARG A 227 12.58 -1.10 9.10
CA ARG A 227 12.97 0.15 9.75
C ARG A 227 12.64 0.10 11.24
N ARG A 228 13.44 0.79 12.06
CA ARG A 228 13.17 1.01 13.48
C ARG A 228 12.95 2.50 13.68
N PHE A 229 11.72 2.88 13.91
CA PHE A 229 11.37 4.27 14.18
C PHE A 229 11.66 4.59 15.65
N THR A 230 12.43 5.62 15.90
CA THR A 230 12.81 6.08 17.26
C THR A 230 12.08 7.36 17.65
N SER A 231 11.30 7.94 16.74
CA SER A 231 10.50 9.13 16.98
C SER A 231 9.09 8.96 16.49
N LYS A 232 8.12 9.40 17.30
CA LYS A 232 6.71 9.49 16.91
C LYS A 232 6.52 10.37 15.68
N CYS A 233 7.15 11.55 15.68
CA CYS A 233 7.03 12.51 14.59
C CYS A 233 7.59 11.95 13.27
N GLU A 234 8.69 11.22 13.32
CA GLU A 234 9.28 10.55 12.15
C GLU A 234 8.31 9.50 11.57
N LEU A 235 7.74 8.66 12.43
CA LEU A 235 6.78 7.65 12.00
C LEU A 235 5.52 8.27 11.39
N MET A 236 4.96 9.32 12.02
CA MET A 236 3.78 10.02 11.50
C MET A 236 4.06 10.63 10.12
N ARG A 237 5.16 11.39 9.97
CA ARG A 237 5.56 11.96 8.67
C ARG A 237 5.78 10.90 7.61
N SER A 238 6.37 9.76 7.98
CA SER A 238 6.60 8.64 7.05
C SER A 238 5.28 8.02 6.58
N ILE A 239 4.29 7.88 7.46
CA ILE A 239 2.95 7.40 7.10
C ILE A 239 2.26 8.39 6.15
N GLU A 240 2.26 9.69 6.48
CA GLU A 240 1.64 10.75 5.68
C GLU A 240 2.27 10.84 4.28
N ALA A 241 3.60 10.88 4.23
CA ALA A 241 4.34 10.90 2.96
C ALA A 241 4.08 9.64 2.12
N TYR A 242 3.96 8.46 2.78
CA TYR A 242 3.66 7.23 2.07
C TYR A 242 2.23 7.24 1.49
N ILE A 243 1.22 7.68 2.24
CA ILE A 243 -0.16 7.75 1.74
C ILE A 243 -0.26 8.74 0.57
N HIS A 244 0.43 9.88 0.66
CA HIS A 244 0.53 10.82 -0.47
C HIS A 244 1.16 10.17 -1.70
N TYR A 245 2.29 9.47 -1.54
CA TYR A 245 2.93 8.70 -2.61
C TYR A 245 2.01 7.63 -3.18
N TYR A 246 1.32 6.87 -2.31
CA TYR A 246 0.39 5.81 -2.71
C TYR A 246 -0.75 6.35 -3.59
N ASN A 247 -1.33 7.49 -3.21
CA ASN A 247 -2.45 8.08 -3.93
C ASN A 247 -2.07 8.75 -5.25
N HIS A 248 -0.83 9.23 -5.43
CA HIS A 248 -0.48 10.09 -6.56
C HIS A 248 0.64 9.55 -7.46
N LYS A 249 1.48 8.66 -6.94
CA LYS A 249 2.71 8.25 -7.65
C LYS A 249 2.93 6.74 -7.69
N ARG A 250 2.20 5.97 -6.88
CA ARG A 250 2.40 4.53 -6.84
C ARG A 250 1.69 3.88 -8.03
N VAL A 251 2.46 3.25 -8.91
CA VAL A 251 2.00 2.43 -10.04
C VAL A 251 1.73 0.99 -9.59
#